data_0f292fab8c13c93db26a88f3dadc8e24
#
_entry.id   0f292fab8c13c93db26a88f3dadc8e24
#
_cell.length_a   1.000
_cell.length_b   1.000
_cell.length_c   1.000
_cell.angle_alpha   90.00
_cell.angle_beta   90.00
_cell.angle_gamma   90.00
#
_symmetry.space_group_name_H-M   'P 1'
#
loop_
_entity.id
_entity.type
_entity.pdbx_description
1 polymer ?
#
loop_
_entity_poly.entity_id
_entity_poly.type
_entity_poly.pdbx_seq_one_letter_code
_entity_poly.pdbx_strand_id
1 'polypeptide(L)'
;MNQSWIAKKIITGFILGVFVLVLAGTASAMTKEELTREALIEKVNSHDKLLETLQRISWFGDMRLRYEIVDRASDNSTANDADGHLDTDRPRIRFRLGARAHVYKDLDFVFRLSTGGDTATTSGNTTMDGTFGNEAISLNLAYGSWEIMNGLTVQGGKVKNPFMKSEVVWDNDVNPEGLSEIYQKKSGDTTLQFVAGQYIVEETDRTNNIDSDDVVLLAWQAQLHQKTKAGKFKFAVALYDYNHLTDQGSAITKQLGSGDGQRNSQVIGTDVNTTNMQTLDFMADWSSPIGSKHGSLFYEYAVNTDADALAGNNTIADDLDTAWQFGFKYGDKKVKKTGEWQITSLYRVVQQDAVFYALTDSDFHQGGTNAKGIELGAKYAIRKGMQLGYTFFDTK
;
A
#
# COMPACT_ATOMS: atom_id res chain seq x y z
N MET A 1 -4.88 -14.66 33.20
CA MET A 1 -5.88 -13.61 32.96
C MET A 1 -5.63 -13.06 31.54
N ASN A 2 -6.68 -13.04 30.73
CA ASN A 2 -6.58 -12.89 29.27
C ASN A 2 -6.33 -11.42 28.89
N GLN A 3 -5.14 -11.08 28.40
CA GLN A 3 -4.78 -9.69 28.02
C GLN A 3 -5.72 -9.07 26.95
N SER A 4 -6.40 -9.91 26.16
CA SER A 4 -7.41 -9.45 25.20
C SER A 4 -8.64 -8.84 25.89
N TRP A 5 -8.94 -9.27 27.12
CA TRP A 5 -10.04 -8.76 27.92
C TRP A 5 -9.73 -7.38 28.53
N ILE A 6 -8.47 -7.14 28.91
CA ILE A 6 -8.02 -5.85 29.45
C ILE A 6 -7.97 -4.78 28.34
N ALA A 7 -7.44 -5.12 27.15
CA ALA A 7 -7.41 -4.20 26.02
C ALA A 7 -8.83 -3.84 25.55
N LYS A 8 -9.75 -4.81 25.50
CA LYS A 8 -11.15 -4.55 25.18
C LYS A 8 -11.84 -3.64 26.22
N LYS A 9 -11.56 -3.83 27.50
CA LYS A 9 -12.11 -2.97 28.56
C LYS A 9 -11.54 -1.55 28.55
N ILE A 10 -10.25 -1.36 28.23
CA ILE A 10 -9.64 -0.03 28.19
C ILE A 10 -10.20 0.77 27.00
N ILE A 11 -10.33 0.16 25.81
CA ILE A 11 -10.90 0.83 24.63
C ILE A 11 -12.39 1.11 24.87
N THR A 12 -13.16 0.16 25.41
CA THR A 12 -14.56 0.37 25.74
C THR A 12 -14.73 1.41 26.85
N GLY A 13 -13.83 1.44 27.84
CA GLY A 13 -13.83 2.43 28.91
C GLY A 13 -13.49 3.84 28.43
N PHE A 14 -12.58 4.01 27.46
CA PHE A 14 -12.21 5.32 26.93
C PHE A 14 -13.30 5.90 26.02
N ILE A 15 -13.93 5.09 25.18
CA ILE A 15 -15.07 5.50 24.33
C ILE A 15 -16.31 5.76 25.20
N LEU A 16 -16.59 4.94 26.24
CA LEU A 16 -17.65 5.22 27.19
C LEU A 16 -17.36 6.47 28.02
N GLY A 17 -16.11 6.72 28.39
CA GLY A 17 -15.70 7.89 29.18
C GLY A 17 -15.92 9.21 28.44
N VAL A 18 -15.61 9.26 27.13
CA VAL A 18 -15.84 10.45 26.30
C VAL A 18 -17.34 10.66 26.02
N PHE A 19 -18.11 9.57 25.83
CA PHE A 19 -19.57 9.67 25.65
C PHE A 19 -20.30 9.99 26.95
N VAL A 20 -19.84 9.49 28.09
CA VAL A 20 -20.41 9.81 29.42
C VAL A 20 -20.13 11.27 29.79
N LEU A 21 -18.98 11.85 29.42
CA LEU A 21 -18.70 13.28 29.65
C LEU A 21 -19.60 14.20 28.80
N VAL A 22 -19.98 13.79 27.58
CA VAL A 22 -20.93 14.55 26.75
C VAL A 22 -22.37 14.39 27.26
N LEU A 23 -22.73 13.22 27.85
CA LEU A 23 -24.05 12.98 28.42
C LEU A 23 -24.21 13.52 29.88
N ALA A 24 -23.09 13.65 30.62
CA ALA A 24 -23.13 14.21 31.97
C ALA A 24 -23.42 15.72 32.00
N GLY A 25 -23.24 16.41 30.86
CA GLY A 25 -23.60 17.84 30.74
C GLY A 25 -25.09 18.13 30.67
N THR A 26 -25.97 17.14 30.53
CA THR A 26 -27.42 17.29 30.45
C THR A 26 -28.20 16.50 31.52
N ALA A 27 -27.48 15.82 32.43
CA ALA A 27 -28.11 15.14 33.56
C ALA A 27 -28.52 16.14 34.67
N SER A 28 -29.55 16.90 34.38
CA SER A 28 -30.35 17.52 35.43
C SER A 28 -30.94 16.43 36.31
N ALA A 29 -30.77 16.55 37.64
CA ALA A 29 -31.11 15.57 38.66
C ALA A 29 -32.47 14.90 38.44
N MET A 30 -32.46 13.69 37.91
CA MET A 30 -33.63 12.79 38.06
C MET A 30 -33.50 12.10 39.43
N THR A 31 -34.51 12.30 40.25
CA THR A 31 -34.62 11.65 41.55
C THR A 31 -34.73 10.14 41.39
N LYS A 32 -34.20 9.42 42.35
CA LYS A 32 -34.03 7.96 42.38
C LYS A 32 -35.32 7.14 42.29
N GLU A 33 -36.49 7.78 42.28
CA GLU A 33 -37.80 7.15 42.36
C GLU A 33 -38.55 7.00 41.00
N GLU A 34 -38.09 7.58 39.89
CA GLU A 34 -38.82 7.57 38.64
C GLU A 34 -38.27 6.63 37.54
N LEU A 35 -37.32 5.77 37.84
CA LEU A 35 -36.91 4.72 36.93
C LEU A 35 -37.93 3.57 36.99
N THR A 36 -39.03 3.73 36.31
CA THR A 36 -39.97 2.63 36.09
C THR A 36 -39.25 1.46 35.42
N ARG A 37 -39.73 0.24 35.65
CA ARG A 37 -39.19 -1.00 35.03
C ARG A 37 -39.08 -0.81 33.48
N GLU A 38 -39.98 -0.08 32.89
CA GLU A 38 -40.03 0.25 31.46
C GLU A 38 -38.85 1.14 31.02
N ALA A 39 -38.52 2.18 31.78
CA ALA A 39 -37.38 3.06 31.51
C ALA A 39 -36.02 2.31 31.65
N LEU A 40 -35.96 1.37 32.57
CA LEU A 40 -34.78 0.47 32.70
C LEU A 40 -34.67 -0.48 31.51
N ILE A 41 -35.78 -1.08 31.07
CA ILE A 41 -35.82 -1.96 29.89
C ILE A 41 -35.45 -1.18 28.64
N GLU A 42 -36.00 0.03 28.44
CA GLU A 42 -35.64 0.89 27.30
C GLU A 42 -34.15 1.26 27.31
N LYS A 43 -33.59 1.57 28.48
CA LYS A 43 -32.17 1.89 28.65
C LYS A 43 -31.27 0.68 28.40
N VAL A 44 -31.64 -0.52 28.83
CA VAL A 44 -30.95 -1.77 28.53
C VAL A 44 -31.01 -2.05 27.03
N ASN A 45 -32.17 -1.96 26.41
CA ASN A 45 -32.34 -2.18 24.96
C ASN A 45 -31.56 -1.16 24.12
N SER A 46 -31.47 0.10 24.56
CA SER A 46 -30.65 1.12 23.90
C SER A 46 -29.15 0.84 24.00
N HIS A 47 -28.68 0.32 25.15
CA HIS A 47 -27.31 -0.13 25.36
C HIS A 47 -26.98 -1.35 24.49
N ASP A 48 -27.88 -2.33 24.42
CA ASP A 48 -27.68 -3.52 23.59
C ASP A 48 -27.59 -3.15 22.12
N LYS A 49 -28.46 -2.23 21.64
CA LYS A 49 -28.39 -1.71 20.27
C LYS A 49 -27.10 -0.93 19.98
N LEU A 50 -26.62 -0.15 20.95
CA LEU A 50 -25.34 0.54 20.84
C LEU A 50 -24.17 -0.45 20.79
N LEU A 51 -24.17 -1.47 21.65
CA LEU A 51 -23.17 -2.52 21.66
C LEU A 51 -23.17 -3.32 20.35
N GLU A 52 -24.34 -3.66 19.80
CA GLU A 52 -24.47 -4.30 18.50
C GLU A 52 -23.88 -3.43 17.37
N THR A 53 -24.17 -2.11 17.40
CA THR A 53 -23.60 -1.17 16.43
C THR A 53 -22.08 -1.08 16.55
N LEU A 54 -21.54 -1.00 17.75
CA LEU A 54 -20.08 -0.96 17.99
C LEU A 54 -19.39 -2.26 17.60
N GLN A 55 -20.06 -3.42 17.73
CA GLN A 55 -19.52 -4.72 17.32
C GLN A 55 -19.38 -4.85 15.80
N ARG A 56 -20.10 -4.04 15.03
CA ARG A 56 -19.98 -3.97 13.56
C ARG A 56 -18.73 -3.21 13.11
N ILE A 57 -18.03 -2.51 14.02
CA ILE A 57 -16.84 -1.74 13.71
C ILE A 57 -15.59 -2.46 14.20
N SER A 58 -14.69 -2.77 13.28
CA SER A 58 -13.39 -3.37 13.56
C SER A 58 -12.29 -2.34 13.35
N TRP A 59 -11.58 -1.98 14.42
CA TRP A 59 -10.45 -1.06 14.38
C TRP A 59 -9.17 -1.78 14.02
N PHE A 60 -8.31 -1.14 13.24
CA PHE A 60 -6.98 -1.64 12.87
C PHE A 60 -6.01 -0.48 12.72
N GLY A 61 -4.72 -0.78 12.82
CA GLY A 61 -3.67 0.22 12.66
C GLY A 61 -2.31 -0.31 13.06
N ASP A 62 -1.30 0.51 12.83
CA ASP A 62 0.08 0.25 13.21
C ASP A 62 0.84 1.56 13.46
N MET A 63 1.94 1.45 14.18
CA MET A 63 2.93 2.50 14.35
C MET A 63 4.30 1.93 14.03
N ARG A 64 5.13 2.67 13.28
CA ARG A 64 6.51 2.33 12.96
C ARG A 64 7.41 3.50 13.33
N LEU A 65 8.49 3.20 14.04
CA LEU A 65 9.65 4.07 14.16
C LEU A 65 10.74 3.47 13.28
N ARG A 66 11.38 4.26 12.46
CA ARG A 66 12.43 3.85 11.54
C ARG A 66 13.59 4.83 11.65
N TYR A 67 14.80 4.30 11.70
CA TYR A 67 16.01 5.04 11.44
C TYR A 67 16.54 4.61 10.08
N GLU A 68 16.77 5.55 9.19
CA GLU A 68 17.17 5.34 7.82
C GLU A 68 18.51 6.00 7.58
N ILE A 69 19.46 5.22 7.06
CA ILE A 69 20.78 5.67 6.64
C ILE A 69 20.84 5.43 5.14
N VAL A 70 21.15 6.46 4.38
CA VAL A 70 21.35 6.40 2.93
C VAL A 70 22.71 6.99 2.63
N ASP A 71 23.58 6.19 2.05
CA ASP A 71 24.87 6.58 1.48
C ASP A 71 24.77 6.42 -0.04
N ARG A 72 24.87 7.52 -0.77
CA ARG A 72 24.69 7.54 -2.22
C ARG A 72 25.83 8.29 -2.89
N ALA A 73 26.51 7.61 -3.83
CA ALA A 73 27.44 8.29 -4.72
C ALA A 73 26.67 9.27 -5.62
N SER A 74 27.16 10.49 -5.73
CA SER A 74 26.60 11.51 -6.62
C SER A 74 27.42 11.54 -7.91
N ASP A 75 26.74 11.37 -9.05
CA ASP A 75 27.36 11.56 -10.37
C ASP A 75 27.60 13.05 -10.71
N ASN A 76 27.12 13.96 -9.86
CA ASN A 76 27.20 15.41 -10.09
C ASN A 76 28.27 16.02 -9.20
N SER A 77 29.26 16.68 -9.82
CA SER A 77 30.37 17.39 -9.16
C SER A 77 29.94 18.59 -8.29
N THR A 78 28.66 18.84 -8.14
CA THR A 78 28.07 19.85 -7.26
C THR A 78 27.57 19.27 -5.94
N ALA A 79 27.89 18.01 -5.62
CA ALA A 79 27.60 17.42 -4.32
C ALA A 79 28.24 18.28 -3.21
N ASN A 80 27.47 18.55 -2.18
CA ASN A 80 27.91 19.38 -1.04
C ASN A 80 28.99 18.70 -0.18
N ASP A 81 29.42 17.52 -0.56
CA ASP A 81 30.43 16.73 0.15
C ASP A 81 31.70 16.61 -0.68
N ALA A 82 32.84 16.81 -0.03
CA ALA A 82 34.17 16.79 -0.68
C ALA A 82 34.47 15.44 -1.36
N ASP A 83 33.76 14.37 -0.96
CA ASP A 83 33.93 12.99 -1.45
C ASP A 83 32.93 12.60 -2.54
N GLY A 84 31.99 13.51 -2.95
CA GLY A 84 30.97 13.22 -3.97
C GLY A 84 29.84 12.30 -3.48
N HIS A 85 29.63 12.18 -2.17
CA HIS A 85 28.57 11.40 -1.56
C HIS A 85 27.42 12.30 -1.08
N LEU A 86 26.20 11.79 -1.14
CA LEU A 86 25.00 12.38 -0.56
C LEU A 86 24.51 11.49 0.57
N ASP A 87 24.95 11.80 1.78
CA ASP A 87 24.58 11.06 2.96
C ASP A 87 23.29 11.62 3.58
N THR A 88 22.38 10.75 3.93
CA THR A 88 21.17 11.11 4.64
C THR A 88 20.95 10.18 5.80
N ASP A 89 20.96 10.73 7.00
CA ASP A 89 20.58 10.07 8.25
C ASP A 89 19.29 10.68 8.77
N ARG A 90 18.21 9.88 8.91
CA ARG A 90 16.95 10.45 9.34
C ARG A 90 16.10 9.51 10.18
N PRO A 91 15.62 9.94 11.34
CA PRO A 91 14.54 9.27 12.06
C PRO A 91 13.21 9.56 11.35
N ARG A 92 12.39 8.50 11.18
CA ARG A 92 11.07 8.59 10.54
C ARG A 92 10.01 7.92 11.39
N ILE A 93 8.80 8.44 11.33
CA ILE A 93 7.62 7.87 11.98
C ILE A 93 6.56 7.56 10.93
N ARG A 94 5.81 6.47 11.14
CA ARG A 94 4.55 6.21 10.47
C ARG A 94 3.52 5.82 11.51
N PHE A 95 2.38 6.47 11.47
CA PHE A 95 1.19 6.12 12.22
C PHE A 95 0.03 5.88 11.27
N ARG A 96 -0.69 4.77 11.45
CA ARG A 96 -1.89 4.46 10.69
C ARG A 96 -3.00 4.00 11.63
N LEU A 97 -4.20 4.56 11.45
CA LEU A 97 -5.40 4.19 12.17
C LEU A 97 -6.57 4.10 11.20
N GLY A 98 -7.32 3.03 11.24
CA GLY A 98 -8.47 2.84 10.39
C GLY A 98 -9.55 2.00 11.04
N ALA A 99 -10.70 1.96 10.39
CA ALA A 99 -11.80 1.11 10.78
C ALA A 99 -12.49 0.48 9.57
N ARG A 100 -13.07 -0.68 9.78
CA ARG A 100 -14.02 -1.33 8.89
C ARG A 100 -15.37 -1.41 9.58
N ALA A 101 -16.41 -0.87 8.96
CA ALA A 101 -17.78 -0.94 9.41
C ALA A 101 -18.58 -1.90 8.52
N HIS A 102 -19.14 -2.96 9.13
CA HIS A 102 -20.07 -3.88 8.47
C HIS A 102 -21.47 -3.23 8.49
N VAL A 103 -21.87 -2.59 7.38
CA VAL A 103 -23.14 -1.88 7.27
C VAL A 103 -24.27 -2.84 6.99
N TYR A 104 -24.02 -3.78 6.06
CA TYR A 104 -24.89 -4.89 5.75
C TYR A 104 -24.09 -6.19 5.71
N LYS A 105 -24.77 -7.31 5.56
CA LYS A 105 -24.16 -8.64 5.48
C LYS A 105 -23.09 -8.74 4.37
N ASP A 106 -23.29 -7.99 3.30
CA ASP A 106 -22.51 -8.00 2.06
C ASP A 106 -21.84 -6.67 1.74
N LEU A 107 -22.00 -5.65 2.61
CA LEU A 107 -21.48 -4.29 2.40
C LEU A 107 -20.63 -3.79 3.57
N ASP A 108 -19.39 -3.50 3.29
CA ASP A 108 -18.43 -2.89 4.20
C ASP A 108 -18.05 -1.47 3.76
N PHE A 109 -17.86 -0.57 4.72
CA PHE A 109 -17.11 0.67 4.54
C PHE A 109 -15.79 0.59 5.28
N VAL A 110 -14.72 1.05 4.63
CA VAL A 110 -13.37 1.05 5.17
C VAL A 110 -12.75 2.43 5.03
N PHE A 111 -12.14 2.93 6.11
CA PHE A 111 -11.25 4.08 6.03
C PHE A 111 -9.95 3.83 6.77
N ARG A 112 -8.89 4.54 6.40
CA ARG A 112 -7.60 4.57 7.10
C ARG A 112 -6.96 5.94 6.97
N LEU A 113 -6.56 6.49 8.10
CA LEU A 113 -5.70 7.67 8.19
C LEU A 113 -4.23 7.22 8.29
N SER A 114 -3.33 7.99 7.71
CA SER A 114 -1.88 7.73 7.75
C SER A 114 -1.12 9.05 7.84
N THR A 115 0.03 9.06 8.51
CA THR A 115 1.08 10.07 8.30
C THR A 115 1.62 9.98 6.86
N GLY A 116 2.46 10.93 6.44
CA GLY A 116 3.12 10.97 5.13
C GLY A 116 2.67 12.13 4.24
N GLY A 117 1.66 12.91 4.67
CA GLY A 117 1.14 14.04 3.90
C GLY A 117 0.15 13.64 2.81
N ASP A 118 -0.41 14.63 2.14
CA ASP A 118 -1.44 14.49 1.10
C ASP A 118 -0.88 14.08 -0.27
N THR A 119 0.39 14.36 -0.51
CA THR A 119 1.09 14.03 -1.76
C THR A 119 1.84 12.69 -1.71
N ALA A 120 1.84 11.99 -0.57
CA ALA A 120 2.58 10.74 -0.41
C ALA A 120 1.87 9.56 -1.07
N THR A 121 2.37 9.11 -2.21
CA THR A 121 1.84 7.95 -2.96
C THR A 121 2.42 6.63 -2.46
N THR A 122 3.74 6.55 -2.34
CA THR A 122 4.48 5.31 -2.07
C THR A 122 5.00 5.21 -0.63
N SER A 123 4.85 6.24 0.20
CA SER A 123 5.35 6.22 1.57
C SER A 123 4.44 6.95 2.56
N GLY A 124 4.00 6.26 3.59
CA GLY A 124 3.36 6.86 4.76
C GLY A 124 4.33 7.29 5.86
N ASN A 125 5.65 7.29 5.60
CA ASN A 125 6.64 7.75 6.57
C ASN A 125 6.82 9.26 6.51
N THR A 126 6.91 9.89 7.67
CA THR A 126 7.29 11.29 7.85
C THR A 126 8.65 11.38 8.54
N THR A 127 9.52 12.27 8.07
CA THR A 127 10.81 12.55 8.71
C THR A 127 10.60 13.43 9.94
N MET A 128 11.27 13.11 11.04
CA MET A 128 11.16 13.85 12.31
C MET A 128 12.19 14.99 12.31
N ASP A 129 11.94 16.07 11.55
CA ASP A 129 12.88 17.17 11.30
C ASP A 129 12.32 18.58 11.61
N GLY A 130 11.04 18.67 11.97
CA GLY A 130 10.27 19.92 12.02
C GLY A 130 10.34 20.70 13.34
N THR A 131 11.42 20.65 14.13
CA THR A 131 11.54 21.41 15.41
C THR A 131 10.33 21.17 16.34
N PHE A 132 9.93 19.89 16.52
CA PHE A 132 8.76 19.45 17.28
C PHE A 132 7.41 19.94 16.71
N GLY A 133 7.36 20.30 15.42
CA GLY A 133 6.12 20.63 14.72
C GLY A 133 5.13 19.45 14.65
N ASN A 134 3.91 19.74 14.27
CA ASN A 134 2.88 18.72 14.09
C ASN A 134 3.05 18.00 12.76
N GLU A 135 2.85 16.68 12.77
CA GLU A 135 2.87 15.86 11.56
C GLU A 135 1.51 15.84 10.86
N ALA A 136 1.52 15.93 9.53
CA ALA A 136 0.31 15.85 8.74
C ALA A 136 -0.27 14.42 8.74
N ILE A 137 -1.58 14.33 8.82
CA ILE A 137 -2.35 13.08 8.70
C ILE A 137 -3.30 13.21 7.53
N SER A 138 -3.26 12.26 6.60
CA SER A 138 -4.07 12.23 5.40
C SER A 138 -4.95 11.00 5.30
N LEU A 139 -5.95 11.07 4.41
CA LEU A 139 -6.84 9.96 4.11
C LEU A 139 -6.14 8.97 3.17
N ASN A 140 -5.76 7.83 3.71
CA ASN A 140 -4.98 6.81 3.00
C ASN A 140 -5.86 5.71 2.36
N LEU A 141 -7.03 5.41 2.96
CA LEU A 141 -8.07 4.55 2.41
C LEU A 141 -9.43 5.16 2.71
N ALA A 142 -10.36 5.10 1.73
CA ALA A 142 -11.76 5.45 1.90
C ALA A 142 -12.59 4.78 0.80
N TYR A 143 -13.20 3.63 1.09
CA TYR A 143 -13.93 2.89 0.07
C TYR A 143 -15.08 2.06 0.63
N GLY A 144 -16.06 1.82 -0.23
CA GLY A 144 -17.08 0.81 -0.05
C GLY A 144 -16.62 -0.52 -0.67
N SER A 145 -17.00 -1.63 -0.07
CA SER A 145 -16.75 -3.00 -0.59
C SER A 145 -18.04 -3.79 -0.52
N TRP A 146 -18.59 -4.13 -1.67
CA TRP A 146 -19.88 -4.81 -1.80
C TRP A 146 -19.73 -6.17 -2.49
N GLU A 147 -20.09 -7.24 -1.81
CA GLU A 147 -20.20 -8.57 -2.40
C GLU A 147 -21.56 -8.69 -3.12
N ILE A 148 -21.58 -8.36 -4.42
CA ILE A 148 -22.79 -8.33 -5.24
C ILE A 148 -23.41 -9.72 -5.38
N MET A 149 -22.56 -10.73 -5.52
CA MET A 149 -22.93 -12.14 -5.57
C MET A 149 -21.76 -13.00 -5.06
N ASN A 150 -22.03 -14.24 -4.76
CA ASN A 150 -21.02 -15.17 -4.25
C ASN A 150 -19.75 -15.18 -5.15
N GLY A 151 -18.67 -14.70 -4.59
CA GLY A 151 -17.37 -14.61 -5.23
C GLY A 151 -17.13 -13.36 -6.06
N LEU A 152 -18.09 -12.46 -6.27
CA LEU A 152 -17.89 -11.18 -6.96
C LEU A 152 -18.03 -10.01 -5.98
N THR A 153 -16.94 -9.31 -5.76
CA THR A 153 -16.88 -8.09 -4.93
C THR A 153 -16.54 -6.88 -5.80
N VAL A 154 -17.29 -5.81 -5.63
CA VAL A 154 -16.99 -4.48 -6.22
C VAL A 154 -16.54 -3.54 -5.12
N GLN A 155 -15.47 -2.79 -5.37
CA GLN A 155 -14.95 -1.78 -4.45
C GLN A 155 -14.90 -0.44 -5.17
N GLY A 156 -15.28 0.64 -4.48
CA GLY A 156 -15.24 1.99 -5.05
C GLY A 156 -14.73 3.01 -4.05
N GLY A 157 -13.86 3.90 -4.52
CA GLY A 157 -13.20 4.95 -3.74
C GLY A 157 -11.68 4.82 -3.76
N LYS A 158 -11.00 5.26 -2.67
CA LYS A 158 -9.55 5.04 -2.48
C LYS A 158 -9.35 3.64 -1.88
N VAL A 159 -9.17 2.65 -2.77
CA VAL A 159 -9.22 1.24 -2.40
C VAL A 159 -7.87 0.72 -1.93
N LYS A 160 -7.88 -0.28 -1.07
CA LYS A 160 -6.67 -1.06 -0.84
C LYS A 160 -6.33 -1.82 -2.12
N ASN A 161 -5.11 -1.67 -2.62
CA ASN A 161 -4.67 -2.31 -3.85
C ASN A 161 -5.06 -3.82 -3.89
N PRO A 162 -5.92 -4.25 -4.84
CA PRO A 162 -6.47 -5.61 -4.88
C PRO A 162 -5.59 -6.61 -5.63
N PHE A 163 -4.56 -6.15 -6.32
CA PHE A 163 -3.70 -6.99 -7.14
C PHE A 163 -2.72 -7.81 -6.30
N MET A 164 -2.34 -8.98 -6.78
CA MET A 164 -1.12 -9.64 -6.36
C MET A 164 0.05 -8.79 -6.84
N LYS A 165 0.98 -8.50 -5.96
CA LYS A 165 2.08 -7.56 -6.22
C LYS A 165 3.32 -7.91 -5.41
N SER A 166 4.47 -7.47 -5.86
CA SER A 166 5.75 -7.69 -5.20
C SER A 166 6.73 -6.52 -5.28
N GLU A 167 6.24 -5.30 -5.38
CA GLU A 167 7.01 -4.04 -5.32
C GLU A 167 7.88 -3.71 -6.55
N VAL A 168 7.80 -4.48 -7.65
CA VAL A 168 8.37 -4.04 -8.93
C VAL A 168 7.46 -3.01 -9.59
N VAL A 169 6.18 -3.36 -9.76
CA VAL A 169 5.17 -2.48 -10.39
C VAL A 169 4.47 -1.60 -9.35
N TRP A 170 4.22 -2.13 -8.15
CA TRP A 170 3.43 -1.47 -7.12
C TRP A 170 4.13 -1.44 -5.77
N ASP A 171 4.46 -0.28 -5.26
CA ASP A 171 4.80 -0.11 -3.85
C ASP A 171 3.67 -0.61 -2.95
N ASN A 172 4.03 -1.12 -1.77
CA ASN A 172 3.06 -1.66 -0.82
C ASN A 172 2.14 -0.62 -0.19
N ASP A 173 2.52 0.63 -0.19
CA ASP A 173 1.74 1.74 0.37
C ASP A 173 0.80 2.39 -0.68
N VAL A 174 0.92 2.06 -1.98
CA VAL A 174 0.02 2.56 -3.05
C VAL A 174 -1.38 1.98 -2.92
N ASN A 175 -2.35 2.86 -2.86
CA ASN A 175 -3.78 2.56 -2.78
C ASN A 175 -4.52 3.28 -3.92
N PRO A 176 -4.95 2.57 -4.97
CA PRO A 176 -5.59 3.17 -6.14
C PRO A 176 -6.91 3.88 -5.82
N GLU A 177 -7.28 4.86 -6.65
CA GLU A 177 -8.52 5.62 -6.57
C GLU A 177 -9.42 5.32 -7.78
N GLY A 178 -10.62 4.78 -7.55
CA GLY A 178 -11.55 4.38 -8.60
C GLY A 178 -12.38 3.16 -8.24
N LEU A 179 -12.58 2.28 -9.22
CA LEU A 179 -13.37 1.06 -9.09
C LEU A 179 -12.48 -0.18 -9.24
N SER A 180 -12.84 -1.23 -8.52
CA SER A 180 -12.24 -2.56 -8.66
C SER A 180 -13.32 -3.63 -8.63
N GLU A 181 -13.27 -4.57 -9.55
CA GLU A 181 -14.08 -5.78 -9.60
C GLU A 181 -13.20 -6.99 -9.31
N ILE A 182 -13.55 -7.75 -8.30
CA ILE A 182 -12.78 -8.90 -7.84
C ILE A 182 -13.69 -10.13 -7.90
N TYR A 183 -13.41 -11.04 -8.84
CA TYR A 183 -14.09 -12.32 -8.90
C TYR A 183 -13.17 -13.43 -8.41
N GLN A 184 -13.64 -14.20 -7.45
CA GLN A 184 -12.91 -15.35 -6.90
C GLN A 184 -13.74 -16.62 -6.93
N LYS A 185 -13.18 -17.69 -7.47
CA LYS A 185 -13.77 -19.02 -7.46
C LYS A 185 -12.81 -20.04 -6.85
N LYS A 186 -13.27 -20.72 -5.81
CA LYS A 186 -12.51 -21.79 -5.16
C LYS A 186 -13.11 -23.14 -5.50
N SER A 187 -12.27 -24.10 -5.91
CA SER A 187 -12.64 -25.50 -6.16
C SER A 187 -11.55 -26.40 -5.58
N GLY A 188 -11.86 -27.07 -4.48
CA GLY A 188 -10.90 -27.93 -3.76
C GLY A 188 -9.64 -27.14 -3.34
N ASP A 189 -8.50 -27.55 -3.84
CA ASP A 189 -7.18 -26.94 -3.56
C ASP A 189 -6.79 -25.84 -4.54
N THR A 190 -7.65 -25.57 -5.52
CA THR A 190 -7.44 -24.51 -6.53
C THR A 190 -8.31 -23.30 -6.23
N THR A 191 -7.73 -22.10 -6.34
CA THR A 191 -8.46 -20.83 -6.33
C THR A 191 -8.06 -20.05 -7.56
N LEU A 192 -9.05 -19.63 -8.35
CA LEU A 192 -8.90 -18.67 -9.44
C LEU A 192 -9.41 -17.32 -8.94
N GLN A 193 -8.69 -16.25 -9.25
CA GLN A 193 -9.11 -14.88 -8.99
C GLN A 193 -8.86 -14.03 -10.22
N PHE A 194 -9.84 -13.20 -10.54
CA PHE A 194 -9.74 -12.17 -11.56
C PHE A 194 -9.98 -10.83 -10.91
N VAL A 195 -9.14 -9.86 -11.25
CA VAL A 195 -9.25 -8.49 -10.77
C VAL A 195 -9.29 -7.60 -12.00
N ALA A 196 -10.28 -6.71 -12.08
CA ALA A 196 -10.30 -5.59 -13.00
C ALA A 196 -10.28 -4.29 -12.17
N GLY A 197 -9.70 -3.25 -12.73
CA GLY A 197 -9.60 -1.95 -12.09
C GLY A 197 -9.70 -0.82 -13.10
N GLN A 198 -10.43 0.23 -12.74
CA GLN A 198 -10.51 1.50 -13.47
C GLN A 198 -10.17 2.60 -12.47
N TYR A 199 -8.98 3.17 -12.62
CA TYR A 199 -8.44 4.13 -11.67
C TYR A 199 -8.11 5.45 -12.33
N ILE A 200 -8.40 6.53 -11.63
CA ILE A 200 -7.94 7.87 -11.97
C ILE A 200 -6.57 8.04 -11.31
N VAL A 201 -5.54 8.18 -12.13
CA VAL A 201 -4.17 8.41 -11.66
C VAL A 201 -3.96 9.90 -11.40
N GLU A 202 -4.49 10.73 -12.31
CA GLU A 202 -4.51 12.19 -12.18
C GLU A 202 -5.71 12.77 -12.92
N GLU A 203 -6.41 13.70 -12.26
CA GLU A 203 -7.41 14.55 -12.88
C GLU A 203 -6.74 15.86 -13.30
N THR A 204 -6.89 16.23 -14.56
CA THR A 204 -6.31 17.45 -15.11
C THR A 204 -7.39 18.51 -15.30
N ASP A 205 -7.33 19.58 -14.49
CA ASP A 205 -8.20 20.75 -14.66
C ASP A 205 -7.91 21.45 -16.00
N ARG A 206 -8.94 21.64 -16.83
CA ARG A 206 -8.90 22.43 -18.07
C ARG A 206 -8.72 23.93 -17.79
N THR A 207 -7.82 24.32 -16.91
CA THR A 207 -7.45 25.68 -16.64
C THR A 207 -6.35 26.11 -17.62
N ASN A 208 -6.57 27.21 -18.33
CA ASN A 208 -5.62 27.85 -19.27
C ASN A 208 -5.63 27.38 -20.74
N ASN A 209 -6.74 26.88 -21.30
CA ASN A 209 -6.84 26.48 -22.72
C ASN A 209 -5.87 25.34 -23.16
N ILE A 210 -5.35 24.57 -22.24
CA ILE A 210 -4.65 23.32 -22.53
C ILE A 210 -5.70 22.23 -22.45
N ASP A 211 -5.96 21.59 -23.57
CA ASP A 211 -6.88 20.44 -23.67
C ASP A 211 -6.06 19.20 -23.24
N SER A 212 -5.98 18.95 -21.94
CA SER A 212 -5.33 17.77 -21.38
C SER A 212 -6.40 16.80 -20.89
N ASP A 213 -6.25 15.54 -21.26
CA ASP A 213 -7.13 14.48 -20.80
C ASP A 213 -6.64 13.92 -19.44
N ASP A 214 -7.58 13.38 -18.65
CA ASP A 214 -7.26 12.74 -17.39
C ASP A 214 -6.34 11.51 -17.58
N VAL A 215 -5.40 11.33 -16.67
CA VAL A 215 -4.57 10.12 -16.67
C VAL A 215 -5.34 8.98 -16.03
N VAL A 216 -5.67 7.97 -16.82
CA VAL A 216 -6.47 6.82 -16.40
C VAL A 216 -5.65 5.54 -16.50
N LEU A 217 -5.74 4.70 -15.47
CA LEU A 217 -5.19 3.36 -15.46
C LEU A 217 -6.32 2.33 -15.58
N LEU A 218 -6.30 1.55 -16.67
CA LEU A 218 -7.08 0.33 -16.80
C LEU A 218 -6.19 -0.87 -16.45
N ALA A 219 -6.66 -1.72 -15.54
CA ALA A 219 -5.83 -2.80 -15.02
C ALA A 219 -6.61 -4.13 -14.96
N TRP A 220 -5.98 -5.21 -15.33
CA TRP A 220 -6.53 -6.56 -15.27
C TRP A 220 -5.50 -7.52 -14.72
N GLN A 221 -5.93 -8.46 -13.88
CA GLN A 221 -5.06 -9.52 -13.40
C GLN A 221 -5.82 -10.84 -13.26
N ALA A 222 -5.26 -11.91 -13.77
CA ALA A 222 -5.68 -13.28 -13.53
C ALA A 222 -4.70 -13.96 -12.58
N GLN A 223 -5.22 -14.63 -11.56
CA GLN A 223 -4.42 -15.32 -10.54
C GLN A 223 -4.85 -16.78 -10.42
N LEU A 224 -3.88 -17.67 -10.30
CA LEU A 224 -4.06 -19.08 -9.95
C LEU A 224 -3.34 -19.40 -8.64
N HIS A 225 -4.08 -19.82 -7.64
CA HIS A 225 -3.52 -20.32 -6.39
C HIS A 225 -3.77 -21.83 -6.29
N GLN A 226 -2.70 -22.62 -6.23
CA GLN A 226 -2.76 -24.07 -6.17
C GLN A 226 -2.07 -24.61 -4.92
N LYS A 227 -2.77 -25.44 -4.15
CA LYS A 227 -2.18 -26.24 -3.08
C LYS A 227 -1.83 -27.62 -3.60
N THR A 228 -0.63 -28.10 -3.26
CA THR A 228 -0.15 -29.42 -3.60
C THR A 228 0.60 -30.03 -2.41
N LYS A 229 1.02 -31.28 -2.53
CA LYS A 229 1.92 -31.93 -1.55
C LYS A 229 3.30 -31.25 -1.49
N ALA A 230 3.77 -30.67 -2.61
CA ALA A 230 5.05 -29.97 -2.70
C ALA A 230 4.98 -28.52 -2.17
N GLY A 231 3.81 -28.02 -1.79
CA GLY A 231 3.64 -26.67 -1.28
C GLY A 231 2.49 -25.92 -1.94
N LYS A 232 2.48 -24.62 -1.74
CA LYS A 232 1.50 -23.70 -2.33
C LYS A 232 2.18 -22.91 -3.42
N PHE A 233 1.55 -22.91 -4.59
CA PHE A 233 1.94 -22.11 -5.74
C PHE A 233 0.93 -20.99 -5.94
N LYS A 234 1.42 -19.83 -6.37
CA LYS A 234 0.61 -18.75 -6.88
C LYS A 234 1.25 -18.26 -8.17
N PHE A 235 0.41 -18.04 -9.15
CA PHE A 235 0.78 -17.43 -10.42
C PHE A 235 -0.15 -16.26 -10.69
N ALA A 236 0.36 -15.21 -11.27
CA ALA A 236 -0.44 -14.11 -11.75
C ALA A 236 0.09 -13.60 -13.08
N VAL A 237 -0.84 -13.12 -13.92
CA VAL A 237 -0.55 -12.34 -15.12
C VAL A 237 -1.41 -11.10 -15.02
N ALA A 238 -0.80 -9.94 -15.18
CA ALA A 238 -1.48 -8.66 -15.14
C ALA A 238 -1.15 -7.82 -16.38
N LEU A 239 -2.10 -6.97 -16.76
CA LEU A 239 -1.94 -5.92 -17.73
C LEU A 239 -2.32 -4.60 -17.06
N TYR A 240 -1.42 -3.62 -17.11
CA TYR A 240 -1.62 -2.26 -16.61
C TYR A 240 -1.48 -1.31 -17.78
N ASP A 241 -2.58 -0.68 -18.17
CA ASP A 241 -2.69 0.19 -19.34
C ASP A 241 -2.95 1.62 -18.88
N TYR A 242 -1.91 2.45 -18.96
CA TYR A 242 -1.94 3.87 -18.61
C TYR A 242 -2.20 4.69 -19.84
N ASN A 243 -3.31 5.42 -19.83
CA ASN A 243 -3.71 6.30 -20.92
C ASN A 243 -3.42 7.75 -20.54
N HIS A 244 -2.94 8.54 -21.50
CA HIS A 244 -2.65 9.98 -21.37
C HIS A 244 -1.56 10.32 -20.36
N LEU A 245 -0.60 9.41 -20.13
CA LEU A 245 0.41 9.53 -19.08
C LEU A 245 1.36 10.74 -19.26
N THR A 246 1.53 11.22 -20.48
CA THR A 246 2.50 12.28 -20.85
C THR A 246 1.89 13.61 -21.25
N ASP A 247 0.59 13.81 -21.01
CA ASP A 247 -0.05 15.08 -21.32
C ASP A 247 0.62 16.25 -20.58
N GLN A 248 0.83 17.36 -21.30
CA GLN A 248 1.46 18.54 -20.72
C GLN A 248 0.60 19.15 -19.62
N GLY A 249 1.20 19.32 -18.46
CA GLY A 249 0.53 19.90 -17.29
C GLY A 249 0.28 18.93 -16.17
N SER A 250 0.53 17.63 -16.40
CA SER A 250 0.42 16.60 -15.38
C SER A 250 1.24 16.94 -14.13
N ALA A 251 0.59 16.96 -12.96
CA ALA A 251 1.25 17.16 -11.68
C ALA A 251 2.12 15.96 -11.28
N ILE A 252 1.94 14.80 -11.92
CA ILE A 252 2.79 13.62 -11.76
C ILE A 252 4.26 13.98 -11.96
N THR A 253 4.55 14.86 -12.90
CA THR A 253 5.91 15.37 -13.14
C THR A 253 6.44 16.28 -12.02
N LYS A 254 5.56 16.86 -11.18
CA LYS A 254 5.93 17.82 -10.13
C LYS A 254 6.07 17.18 -8.76
N GLN A 255 5.38 16.08 -8.49
CA GLN A 255 5.30 15.47 -7.15
C GLN A 255 6.52 14.62 -6.79
N LEU A 256 7.23 14.13 -7.76
CA LEU A 256 8.43 13.33 -7.50
C LEU A 256 9.61 14.27 -7.60
N GLY A 257 10.16 14.59 -6.42
CA GLY A 257 11.33 15.47 -6.29
C GLY A 257 12.38 15.19 -7.37
N SER A 258 13.22 16.16 -7.62
CA SER A 258 14.30 16.16 -8.62
C SER A 258 15.32 15.02 -8.43
N GLY A 259 14.86 13.78 -8.34
CA GLY A 259 15.69 12.58 -8.25
C GLY A 259 16.32 12.28 -9.60
N ASP A 260 17.60 12.26 -9.61
CA ASP A 260 18.51 12.08 -10.74
C ASP A 260 18.22 10.76 -11.49
N GLY A 261 17.68 10.85 -12.72
CA GLY A 261 17.69 9.74 -13.69
C GLY A 261 16.77 8.54 -13.40
N GLN A 262 15.96 8.59 -12.36
CA GLN A 262 15.08 7.48 -11.94
C GLN A 262 13.64 7.57 -12.50
N ARG A 263 13.44 8.33 -13.58
CA ARG A 263 12.15 8.52 -14.23
C ARG A 263 12.11 7.81 -15.59
N ASN A 264 10.91 7.52 -16.05
CA ASN A 264 10.74 7.07 -17.42
C ASN A 264 11.25 8.14 -18.40
N SER A 265 11.86 7.72 -19.52
CA SER A 265 12.62 8.57 -20.44
C SER A 265 11.82 9.73 -21.02
N GLN A 266 10.50 9.57 -21.19
CA GLN A 266 9.63 10.58 -21.83
C GLN A 266 9.11 11.67 -20.90
N VAL A 267 9.20 11.49 -19.61
CA VAL A 267 8.82 12.53 -18.64
C VAL A 267 9.79 13.73 -18.71
N ILE A 268 10.88 13.61 -19.47
CA ILE A 268 11.94 14.62 -19.62
C ILE A 268 11.77 15.51 -20.87
N GLY A 269 10.87 15.14 -21.80
CA GLY A 269 10.72 15.84 -23.08
C GLY A 269 9.59 16.87 -23.10
N THR A 270 9.79 17.95 -23.84
CA THR A 270 8.84 19.05 -24.05
C THR A 270 7.88 18.80 -25.23
N ASP A 271 7.85 17.61 -25.79
CA ASP A 271 7.04 17.29 -26.97
C ASP A 271 5.73 16.59 -26.63
N VAL A 272 4.67 17.14 -27.15
CA VAL A 272 3.24 16.97 -26.91
C VAL A 272 2.66 15.72 -27.57
N ASN A 273 3.27 14.57 -27.46
CA ASN A 273 2.65 13.34 -27.94
C ASN A 273 2.11 12.55 -26.76
N THR A 274 0.79 12.42 -26.72
CA THR A 274 0.06 11.52 -25.84
C THR A 274 0.66 10.12 -25.94
N THR A 275 1.45 9.74 -24.96
CA THR A 275 2.04 8.41 -24.93
C THR A 275 1.35 7.59 -23.86
N ASN A 276 0.86 6.46 -24.26
CA ASN A 276 0.34 5.43 -23.40
C ASN A 276 1.51 4.58 -22.89
N MET A 277 1.33 3.97 -21.74
CA MET A 277 2.27 2.99 -21.22
C MET A 277 1.51 1.71 -20.89
N GLN A 278 1.92 0.61 -21.45
CA GLN A 278 1.28 -0.68 -21.22
C GLN A 278 2.28 -1.67 -20.62
N THR A 279 2.08 -2.04 -19.38
CA THR A 279 2.95 -2.99 -18.66
C THR A 279 2.26 -4.35 -18.55
N LEU A 280 2.89 -5.37 -19.10
CA LEU A 280 2.53 -6.77 -18.90
C LEU A 280 3.41 -7.36 -17.79
N ASP A 281 2.79 -7.95 -16.77
CA ASP A 281 3.46 -8.39 -15.54
C ASP A 281 3.13 -9.86 -15.22
N PHE A 282 4.18 -10.65 -14.94
CA PHE A 282 4.11 -12.07 -14.64
C PHE A 282 4.69 -12.33 -13.27
N MET A 283 3.95 -13.01 -12.40
CA MET A 283 4.39 -13.37 -11.06
C MET A 283 4.26 -14.85 -10.78
N ALA A 284 5.22 -15.40 -10.06
CA ALA A 284 5.23 -16.77 -9.58
C ALA A 284 5.74 -16.85 -8.14
N ASP A 285 4.95 -17.40 -7.23
CA ASP A 285 5.32 -17.66 -5.84
C ASP A 285 5.21 -19.15 -5.53
N TRP A 286 6.17 -19.68 -4.85
CA TRP A 286 6.11 -20.99 -4.19
C TRP A 286 6.36 -20.84 -2.70
N SER A 287 5.62 -21.59 -1.87
CA SER A 287 5.87 -21.65 -0.43
C SER A 287 5.54 -23.00 0.16
N SER A 288 6.42 -23.50 1.03
CA SER A 288 6.26 -24.80 1.69
C SER A 288 6.84 -24.77 3.10
N PRO A 289 6.34 -25.62 4.02
CA PRO A 289 7.07 -25.93 5.24
C PRO A 289 8.45 -26.54 4.92
N ILE A 290 9.48 -26.08 5.61
CA ILE A 290 10.85 -26.61 5.57
C ILE A 290 11.29 -26.83 7.00
N GLY A 291 11.23 -28.08 7.48
CA GLY A 291 11.43 -28.40 8.89
C GLY A 291 10.36 -27.73 9.76
N SER A 292 10.79 -27.00 10.79
CA SER A 292 9.90 -26.24 11.69
C SER A 292 9.54 -24.84 11.18
N LYS A 293 10.08 -24.43 10.04
CA LYS A 293 9.92 -23.09 9.44
C LYS A 293 9.23 -23.18 8.08
N HIS A 294 9.11 -22.04 7.42
CA HIS A 294 8.58 -21.93 6.06
C HIS A 294 9.65 -21.36 5.14
N GLY A 295 9.78 -21.94 3.96
CA GLY A 295 10.50 -21.36 2.84
C GLY A 295 9.54 -20.86 1.78
N SER A 296 9.90 -19.80 1.09
CA SER A 296 9.22 -19.36 -0.12
C SER A 296 10.22 -18.81 -1.13
N LEU A 297 9.93 -19.05 -2.40
CA LEU A 297 10.59 -18.45 -3.55
C LEU A 297 9.57 -17.59 -4.27
N PHE A 298 10.00 -16.46 -4.79
CA PHE A 298 9.15 -15.59 -5.59
C PHE A 298 9.94 -15.03 -6.77
N TYR A 299 9.23 -14.85 -7.87
CA TYR A 299 9.74 -14.29 -9.11
C TYR A 299 8.68 -13.36 -9.70
N GLU A 300 9.13 -12.28 -10.30
CA GLU A 300 8.31 -11.35 -11.07
C GLU A 300 9.09 -10.92 -12.29
N TYR A 301 8.38 -10.73 -13.41
CA TYR A 301 8.90 -10.18 -14.64
C TYR A 301 7.86 -9.27 -15.25
N ALA A 302 8.21 -8.01 -15.45
CA ALA A 302 7.37 -7.02 -16.10
C ALA A 302 8.03 -6.51 -17.38
N VAL A 303 7.23 -6.22 -18.39
CA VAL A 303 7.67 -5.64 -19.64
C VAL A 303 6.69 -4.56 -20.08
N ASN A 304 7.22 -3.41 -20.48
CA ASN A 304 6.45 -2.35 -21.12
C ASN A 304 6.35 -2.64 -22.63
N THR A 305 5.15 -2.93 -23.08
CA THR A 305 4.89 -3.25 -24.50
C THR A 305 4.77 -2.04 -25.40
N ASP A 306 4.71 -0.83 -24.81
CA ASP A 306 4.63 0.46 -25.51
C ASP A 306 5.94 1.28 -25.36
N ALA A 307 7.05 0.64 -25.02
CA ALA A 307 8.32 1.34 -24.77
C ALA A 307 8.81 2.12 -25.99
N ASP A 308 8.62 1.59 -27.21
CA ASP A 308 8.99 2.26 -28.47
C ASP A 308 8.25 3.59 -28.64
N ALA A 309 6.98 3.65 -28.19
CA ALA A 309 6.18 4.87 -28.22
C ALA A 309 6.73 5.94 -27.27
N LEU A 310 7.39 5.50 -26.21
CA LEU A 310 8.03 6.37 -25.23
C LEU A 310 9.36 6.95 -25.76
N ALA A 311 10.07 6.26 -26.60
CA ALA A 311 11.40 6.65 -27.06
C ALA A 311 11.43 7.89 -27.98
N GLY A 312 10.31 8.23 -28.62
CA GLY A 312 10.30 9.28 -29.63
C GLY A 312 11.36 9.01 -30.72
N ASN A 313 11.95 10.04 -31.29
CA ASN A 313 13.03 9.89 -32.28
C ASN A 313 14.43 9.64 -31.65
N ASN A 314 14.54 9.39 -30.38
CA ASN A 314 15.79 9.13 -29.66
C ASN A 314 16.01 7.61 -29.51
N THR A 315 16.96 7.09 -30.25
CA THR A 315 17.36 5.68 -30.38
C THR A 315 17.96 5.01 -29.14
N ILE A 316 17.66 5.46 -27.93
CA ILE A 316 18.29 4.94 -26.69
C ILE A 316 17.39 3.95 -25.93
N ALA A 317 16.11 3.83 -26.28
CA ALA A 317 15.14 3.16 -25.43
C ALA A 317 14.80 1.71 -25.80
N ASP A 318 15.26 1.22 -26.94
CA ASP A 318 14.84 -0.11 -27.47
C ASP A 318 15.12 -1.32 -26.58
N ASP A 319 15.94 -1.16 -25.51
CA ASP A 319 16.35 -2.26 -24.62
C ASP A 319 16.12 -1.98 -23.12
N LEU A 320 15.37 -0.94 -22.74
CA LEU A 320 15.21 -0.53 -21.34
C LEU A 320 13.77 -0.69 -20.81
N ASP A 321 13.06 -1.65 -21.34
CA ASP A 321 11.62 -1.88 -21.17
C ASP A 321 11.26 -2.98 -20.18
N THR A 322 12.25 -3.65 -19.57
CA THR A 322 12.00 -4.81 -18.71
C THR A 322 12.38 -4.58 -17.25
N ALA A 323 11.61 -5.18 -16.36
CA ALA A 323 11.95 -5.26 -14.94
C ALA A 323 11.74 -6.69 -14.45
N TRP A 324 12.58 -7.11 -13.50
CA TRP A 324 12.42 -8.42 -12.88
C TRP A 324 13.01 -8.48 -11.48
N GLN A 325 12.49 -9.39 -10.70
CA GLN A 325 13.08 -9.75 -9.42
C GLN A 325 12.96 -11.24 -9.14
N PHE A 326 13.92 -11.73 -8.39
CA PHE A 326 13.89 -13.07 -7.82
C PHE A 326 14.31 -13.00 -6.36
N GLY A 327 13.61 -13.69 -5.49
CA GLY A 327 13.96 -13.70 -4.08
C GLY A 327 13.44 -14.89 -3.32
N PHE A 328 13.91 -15.00 -2.09
CA PHE A 328 13.45 -16.01 -1.15
C PHE A 328 13.15 -15.42 0.23
N LYS A 329 12.29 -16.12 0.97
CA LYS A 329 12.02 -15.87 2.38
C LYS A 329 12.16 -17.19 3.14
N TYR A 330 12.76 -17.12 4.33
CA TYR A 330 12.86 -18.27 5.23
C TYR A 330 12.64 -17.85 6.66
N GLY A 331 11.92 -18.67 7.43
CA GLY A 331 11.60 -18.39 8.82
C GLY A 331 10.15 -18.70 9.18
N ASP A 332 9.61 -17.97 10.12
CA ASP A 332 8.20 -18.09 10.49
C ASP A 332 7.32 -17.44 9.42
N LYS A 333 6.23 -18.13 9.03
CA LYS A 333 5.31 -17.65 7.99
C LYS A 333 4.71 -16.28 8.30
N LYS A 334 4.49 -16.00 9.59
CA LYS A 334 4.02 -14.72 10.13
C LYS A 334 4.83 -14.42 11.38
N VAL A 335 5.51 -13.31 11.41
CA VAL A 335 6.30 -12.86 12.55
C VAL A 335 5.37 -12.07 13.49
N LYS A 336 4.67 -12.75 14.40
CA LYS A 336 3.65 -12.16 15.30
C LYS A 336 3.79 -12.54 16.76
N LYS A 337 4.30 -13.73 17.06
CA LYS A 337 4.49 -14.23 18.40
C LYS A 337 5.93 -14.03 18.84
N THR A 338 6.17 -13.81 20.11
CA THR A 338 7.51 -13.68 20.69
C THR A 338 8.45 -14.79 20.19
N GLY A 339 9.62 -14.40 19.71
CA GLY A 339 10.65 -15.30 19.20
C GLY A 339 10.48 -15.75 17.75
N GLU A 340 9.37 -15.42 17.10
CA GLU A 340 9.22 -15.66 15.64
C GLU A 340 10.11 -14.71 14.85
N TRP A 341 10.70 -15.22 13.77
CA TRP A 341 11.61 -14.48 12.91
C TRP A 341 11.48 -14.88 11.44
N GLN A 342 11.91 -14.00 10.55
CA GLN A 342 11.96 -14.25 9.11
C GLN A 342 13.11 -13.44 8.49
N ILE A 343 13.81 -14.05 7.55
CA ILE A 343 14.78 -13.40 6.68
C ILE A 343 14.22 -13.37 5.24
N THR A 344 14.62 -12.34 4.51
CA THR A 344 14.31 -12.15 3.09
C THR A 344 15.58 -11.79 2.36
N SER A 345 15.76 -12.28 1.15
CA SER A 345 16.77 -11.79 0.22
C SER A 345 16.17 -11.77 -1.17
N LEU A 346 16.46 -10.72 -1.92
CA LEU A 346 16.08 -10.62 -3.32
C LEU A 346 17.16 -9.90 -4.12
N TYR A 347 17.15 -10.13 -5.42
CA TYR A 347 17.81 -9.30 -6.41
C TYR A 347 16.77 -8.76 -7.38
N ARG A 348 16.85 -7.47 -7.66
CA ARG A 348 15.90 -6.75 -8.51
C ARG A 348 16.64 -5.94 -9.57
N VAL A 349 16.07 -5.91 -10.76
CA VAL A 349 16.45 -5.03 -11.86
C VAL A 349 15.20 -4.34 -12.35
N VAL A 350 15.23 -3.02 -12.45
CA VAL A 350 14.14 -2.22 -13.01
C VAL A 350 14.79 -1.30 -14.05
N GLN A 351 14.59 -1.58 -15.31
CA GLN A 351 15.06 -0.72 -16.40
C GLN A 351 14.22 0.56 -16.48
N GLN A 352 14.72 1.57 -17.16
CA GLN A 352 14.18 2.93 -17.11
C GLN A 352 12.72 3.03 -17.50
N ASP A 353 12.29 2.34 -18.55
CA ASP A 353 10.95 2.44 -19.12
C ASP A 353 10.09 1.18 -18.88
N ALA A 354 10.54 0.29 -18.01
CA ALA A 354 9.89 -1.00 -17.77
C ALA A 354 8.51 -0.88 -17.10
N VAL A 355 8.37 0.04 -16.16
CA VAL A 355 7.18 0.23 -15.32
C VAL A 355 6.97 1.71 -15.03
N PHE A 356 5.77 2.09 -14.60
CA PHE A 356 5.51 3.48 -14.24
C PHE A 356 6.25 3.85 -12.95
N TYR A 357 7.27 4.70 -13.08
CA TYR A 357 8.22 5.06 -12.03
C TYR A 357 7.59 5.59 -10.74
N ALA A 358 6.44 6.27 -10.84
CA ALA A 358 5.77 6.92 -9.72
C ALA A 358 5.16 5.94 -8.70
N LEU A 359 4.98 4.68 -9.08
CA LEU A 359 4.29 3.67 -8.28
C LEU A 359 5.20 2.55 -7.79
N THR A 360 6.50 2.58 -8.15
CA THR A 360 7.49 1.57 -7.73
C THR A 360 7.86 1.69 -6.26
N ASP A 361 8.57 0.70 -5.74
CA ASP A 361 9.09 0.66 -4.37
C ASP A 361 9.93 1.89 -4.01
N SER A 362 9.45 2.69 -3.08
CA SER A 362 10.10 3.93 -2.64
C SER A 362 11.35 3.71 -1.78
N ASP A 363 11.58 2.50 -1.30
CA ASP A 363 12.73 2.15 -0.47
C ASP A 363 13.89 1.59 -1.31
N PHE A 364 13.60 0.90 -2.43
CA PHE A 364 14.62 0.37 -3.33
C PHE A 364 15.21 1.50 -4.18
N HIS A 365 16.52 1.77 -4.04
CA HIS A 365 17.24 2.85 -4.72
C HIS A 365 16.55 4.23 -4.57
N GLN A 366 15.82 4.44 -3.46
CA GLN A 366 15.00 5.63 -3.16
C GLN A 366 13.83 5.87 -4.12
N GLY A 367 13.36 4.82 -4.78
CA GLY A 367 12.20 4.85 -5.68
C GLY A 367 12.56 5.05 -7.15
N GLY A 368 11.54 4.97 -7.99
CA GLY A 368 11.67 5.14 -9.43
C GLY A 368 12.13 3.90 -10.18
N THR A 369 12.68 4.12 -11.35
CA THR A 369 13.18 3.10 -12.27
C THR A 369 14.69 3.25 -12.49
N ASN A 370 15.26 2.57 -13.47
CA ASN A 370 16.69 2.59 -13.79
C ASN A 370 17.60 2.19 -12.62
N ALA A 371 17.23 1.12 -11.94
CA ALA A 371 17.89 0.65 -10.74
C ALA A 371 18.07 -0.87 -10.73
N LYS A 372 19.14 -1.35 -10.11
CA LYS A 372 19.35 -2.78 -9.84
C LYS A 372 20.12 -2.98 -8.54
N GLY A 373 19.92 -4.11 -7.90
CA GLY A 373 20.65 -4.40 -6.68
C GLY A 373 20.06 -5.50 -5.84
N ILE A 374 20.57 -5.60 -4.62
CA ILE A 374 20.20 -6.61 -3.63
C ILE A 374 19.42 -5.92 -2.49
N GLU A 375 18.39 -6.61 -2.01
CA GLU A 375 17.74 -6.31 -0.74
C GLU A 375 17.91 -7.49 0.22
N LEU A 376 18.31 -7.21 1.46
CA LEU A 376 18.37 -8.16 2.56
C LEU A 376 17.50 -7.67 3.70
N GLY A 377 16.53 -8.49 4.11
CA GLY A 377 15.60 -8.16 5.17
C GLY A 377 15.63 -9.16 6.32
N ALA A 378 15.46 -8.68 7.55
CA ALA A 378 15.25 -9.51 8.73
C ALA A 378 14.13 -8.91 9.60
N LYS A 379 13.29 -9.79 10.15
CA LYS A 379 12.21 -9.43 11.08
C LYS A 379 12.26 -10.35 12.29
N TYR A 380 12.03 -9.79 13.48
CA TYR A 380 11.96 -10.52 14.73
C TYR A 380 10.83 -10.00 15.61
N ALA A 381 9.97 -10.87 16.11
CA ALA A 381 8.92 -10.51 17.05
C ALA A 381 9.44 -10.49 18.48
N ILE A 382 9.63 -9.29 19.04
CA ILE A 382 10.05 -9.10 20.45
C ILE A 382 8.94 -9.58 21.38
N ARG A 383 7.70 -9.24 21.04
CA ARG A 383 6.49 -9.71 21.70
C ARG A 383 5.30 -9.64 20.77
N LYS A 384 4.15 -10.20 21.18
CA LYS A 384 2.91 -10.11 20.42
C LYS A 384 2.58 -8.64 20.08
N GLY A 385 2.50 -8.33 18.78
CA GLY A 385 2.20 -6.99 18.28
C GLY A 385 3.39 -6.02 18.21
N MET A 386 4.62 -6.47 18.55
CA MET A 386 5.83 -5.66 18.46
C MET A 386 6.93 -6.41 17.71
N GLN A 387 7.45 -5.79 16.65
CA GLN A 387 8.50 -6.36 15.80
C GLN A 387 9.70 -5.41 15.71
N LEU A 388 10.88 -5.98 15.61
CA LEU A 388 12.08 -5.33 15.13
C LEU A 388 12.30 -5.76 13.68
N GLY A 389 12.61 -4.81 12.79
CA GLY A 389 12.95 -5.05 11.40
C GLY A 389 14.28 -4.39 11.05
N TYR A 390 15.00 -5.03 10.16
CA TYR A 390 16.20 -4.48 9.52
C TYR A 390 16.10 -4.76 8.02
N THR A 391 16.39 -3.78 7.20
CA THR A 391 16.51 -3.94 5.74
C THR A 391 17.77 -3.23 5.27
N PHE A 392 18.52 -3.92 4.44
CA PHE A 392 19.73 -3.43 3.80
C PHE A 392 19.55 -3.48 2.29
N PHE A 393 19.92 -2.41 1.62
CA PHE A 393 19.93 -2.28 0.18
C PHE A 393 21.36 -2.01 -0.31
N ASP A 394 21.77 -2.70 -1.37
CA ASP A 394 22.97 -2.39 -2.15
C ASP A 394 22.53 -2.26 -3.60
N THR A 395 22.40 -1.02 -4.08
CA THR A 395 21.73 -0.70 -5.34
C THR A 395 22.53 0.30 -6.15
N LYS A 396 22.37 0.24 -7.44
CA LYS A 396 22.98 1.16 -8.40
C LYS A 396 22.06 1.41 -9.58
#